data_16c3860fa8c61bfb934dfc87e98eb035
#
_entry.id   16c3860fa8c61bfb934dfc87e98eb035
#
_cell.length_a   1.000
_cell.length_b   1.000
_cell.length_c   1.000
_cell.angle_alpha   90.00
_cell.angle_beta   90.00
_cell.angle_gamma   90.00
#
_symmetry.space_group_name_H-M   'P 1'
#
loop_
_entity.id
_entity.type
_entity.pdbx_description
1 polymer ?
#
loop_
_entity_poly.entity_id
_entity_poly.type
_entity_poly.pdbx_seq_one_letter_code
_entity_poly.pdbx_strand_id
1 'polypeptide(L)'
;PEQLLGIETPVTEVGSSISEKLNQYPVGGIVLKEGNIASAEGLSEMVSNLQVFTQNSLFIGISDEGGEDSPFITSGISENVIASQKETAESLGNTGAYSAGISLGSELKQFGFNVDFAPLADVSLKDGSIAEQKGFGKDAATNAELARNVVKGLTDQSIFAGVKYFPGYGDATQEGNGGQIISQRTRDDLKEEYAPYQEAIDAGAKFLMISHVSLPKIRGDKRPASLSPEIITDIVRDEWGYDGIVITDYMDKSCIYQKYTYAEAAVGAIEAGADMILSTKNFAKSYNGILDAVKKGQLTEERIDQSLTRIYKVKFVSKVAGY
;
A
#
# COMPACT_ATOMS: atom_id res chain seq x y z
N PRO A 1 11.05 3.79 -14.55
CA PRO A 1 10.19 2.69 -15.00
C PRO A 1 9.65 1.85 -13.85
N GLU A 2 10.39 1.61 -12.76
CA GLU A 2 10.00 0.72 -11.65
C GLU A 2 9.03 1.34 -10.64
N GLN A 3 8.42 2.46 -10.93
CA GLN A 3 7.58 3.23 -10.00
C GLN A 3 6.08 2.95 -10.10
N LEU A 4 5.65 2.10 -11.03
CA LEU A 4 4.24 1.84 -11.30
C LEU A 4 3.83 0.42 -10.95
N LEU A 5 2.70 0.27 -10.32
CA LEU A 5 2.09 -0.99 -9.91
C LEU A 5 0.63 -1.07 -10.34
N GLY A 6 0.25 -2.20 -10.91
CA GLY A 6 -1.14 -2.56 -11.08
C GLY A 6 -1.49 -3.23 -12.40
N ILE A 7 -2.29 -4.28 -12.34
CA ILE A 7 -2.96 -4.91 -13.48
C ILE A 7 -4.44 -4.51 -13.43
N GLU A 8 -4.95 -4.00 -14.54
CA GLU A 8 -6.26 -3.33 -14.61
C GLU A 8 -7.47 -4.29 -14.73
N THR A 9 -7.25 -5.51 -15.18
CA THR A 9 -8.33 -6.48 -15.43
C THR A 9 -8.20 -7.68 -14.53
N PRO A 10 -9.31 -8.26 -14.06
CA PRO A 10 -9.27 -9.55 -13.41
C PRO A 10 -8.82 -10.60 -14.43
N VAL A 11 -7.51 -10.78 -14.54
CA VAL A 11 -6.88 -11.85 -15.29
C VAL A 11 -6.43 -12.90 -14.31
N THR A 12 -6.67 -14.15 -14.66
CA THR A 12 -6.35 -15.31 -13.84
C THR A 12 -5.15 -16.08 -14.38
N GLU A 13 -4.56 -15.59 -15.49
CA GLU A 13 -3.37 -16.15 -16.13
C GLU A 13 -2.52 -15.05 -16.80
N VAL A 14 -1.24 -15.29 -16.96
CA VAL A 14 -0.32 -14.40 -17.67
C VAL A 14 -0.30 -14.76 -19.15
N GLY A 15 -1.25 -14.21 -19.89
CA GLY A 15 -1.29 -14.35 -21.35
C GLY A 15 -0.33 -13.39 -22.08
N SER A 16 -0.24 -13.55 -23.41
CA SER A 16 0.62 -12.71 -24.27
C SER A 16 0.40 -11.22 -24.10
N SER A 17 -0.84 -10.79 -23.89
CA SER A 17 -1.20 -9.38 -23.71
C SER A 17 -0.59 -8.76 -22.45
N ILE A 18 -0.46 -9.51 -21.35
CA ILE A 18 0.17 -9.02 -20.11
C ILE A 18 1.68 -8.98 -20.28
N SER A 19 2.28 -10.04 -20.81
CA SER A 19 3.72 -10.10 -21.04
C SER A 19 4.19 -9.00 -22.01
N GLU A 20 3.43 -8.70 -23.07
CA GLU A 20 3.71 -7.58 -23.97
C GLU A 20 3.65 -6.24 -23.25
N LYS A 21 2.62 -6.02 -22.41
CA LYS A 21 2.50 -4.79 -21.60
C LYS A 21 3.64 -4.62 -20.61
N LEU A 22 4.04 -5.69 -19.90
CA LEU A 22 5.15 -5.64 -18.95
C LEU A 22 6.50 -5.40 -19.63
N ASN A 23 6.69 -5.93 -20.84
CA ASN A 23 7.87 -5.64 -21.66
C ASN A 23 7.89 -4.19 -22.16
N GLN A 24 6.73 -3.65 -22.56
CA GLN A 24 6.61 -2.28 -23.02
C GLN A 24 6.73 -1.25 -21.89
N TYR A 25 6.20 -1.59 -20.73
CA TYR A 25 6.13 -0.73 -19.54
C TYR A 25 6.66 -1.50 -18.32
N PRO A 26 7.98 -1.55 -18.13
CA PRO A 26 8.55 -2.21 -16.95
C PRO A 26 8.04 -1.58 -15.66
N VAL A 27 7.60 -2.42 -14.72
CA VAL A 27 7.04 -1.99 -13.43
C VAL A 27 7.84 -2.57 -12.27
N GLY A 28 7.80 -1.92 -11.11
CA GLY A 28 8.47 -2.38 -9.90
C GLY A 28 7.76 -3.51 -9.18
N GLY A 29 6.46 -3.68 -9.44
CA GLY A 29 5.66 -4.74 -8.83
C GLY A 29 4.25 -4.80 -9.38
N ILE A 30 3.48 -5.75 -8.87
CA ILE A 30 2.10 -6.02 -9.26
C ILE A 30 1.30 -6.31 -7.98
N VAL A 31 0.11 -5.73 -7.87
CA VAL A 31 -0.83 -6.02 -6.79
C VAL A 31 -2.00 -6.80 -7.34
N LEU A 32 -2.21 -8.00 -6.83
CA LEU A 32 -3.33 -8.86 -7.16
C LEU A 32 -4.51 -8.56 -6.23
N LYS A 33 -5.70 -8.86 -6.71
CA LYS A 33 -6.97 -8.72 -5.99
C LYS A 33 -7.76 -10.04 -6.09
N GLU A 34 -8.82 -10.15 -5.31
CA GLU A 34 -9.75 -11.29 -5.37
C GLU A 34 -10.08 -11.73 -6.81
N GLY A 35 -10.44 -10.78 -7.69
CA GLY A 35 -10.76 -11.07 -9.09
C GLY A 35 -9.62 -11.68 -9.93
N ASN A 36 -8.39 -11.74 -9.41
CA ASN A 36 -7.26 -12.42 -10.03
C ASN A 36 -7.09 -13.87 -9.56
N ILE A 37 -7.89 -14.32 -8.59
CA ILE A 37 -7.77 -15.63 -7.93
C ILE A 37 -8.87 -16.54 -8.45
N ALA A 38 -8.53 -17.45 -9.35
CA ALA A 38 -9.49 -18.42 -9.89
C ALA A 38 -9.36 -19.80 -9.23
N SER A 39 -8.15 -20.19 -8.87
CA SER A 39 -7.83 -21.43 -8.15
C SER A 39 -6.46 -21.31 -7.49
N ALA A 40 -6.16 -22.17 -6.53
CA ALA A 40 -4.87 -22.20 -5.85
C ALA A 40 -3.70 -22.49 -6.82
N GLU A 41 -3.89 -23.46 -7.72
CA GLU A 41 -2.90 -23.83 -8.73
C GLU A 41 -2.68 -22.68 -9.74
N GLY A 42 -3.77 -22.12 -10.28
CA GLY A 42 -3.72 -21.00 -11.22
C GLY A 42 -3.07 -19.75 -10.63
N LEU A 43 -3.32 -19.45 -9.35
CA LEU A 43 -2.67 -18.35 -8.64
C LEU A 43 -1.17 -18.57 -8.53
N SER A 44 -0.73 -19.74 -8.09
CA SER A 44 0.70 -20.08 -7.97
C SER A 44 1.42 -20.01 -9.32
N GLU A 45 0.78 -20.52 -10.38
CA GLU A 45 1.30 -20.45 -11.73
C GLU A 45 1.38 -18.99 -12.23
N MET A 46 0.36 -18.19 -12.02
CA MET A 46 0.33 -16.78 -12.40
C MET A 46 1.45 -15.99 -11.71
N VAL A 47 1.61 -16.15 -10.39
CA VAL A 47 2.66 -15.47 -9.62
C VAL A 47 4.05 -15.88 -10.10
N SER A 48 4.27 -17.18 -10.34
CA SER A 48 5.53 -17.68 -10.89
C SER A 48 5.84 -17.09 -12.27
N ASN A 49 4.86 -17.09 -13.17
CA ASN A 49 5.00 -16.55 -14.51
C ASN A 49 5.29 -15.06 -14.52
N LEU A 50 4.66 -14.26 -13.65
CA LEU A 50 4.94 -12.84 -13.51
C LEU A 50 6.41 -12.55 -13.17
N GLN A 51 7.03 -13.37 -12.30
CA GLN A 51 8.46 -13.22 -11.95
C GLN A 51 9.40 -13.57 -13.11
N VAL A 52 9.02 -14.51 -13.97
CA VAL A 52 9.83 -14.93 -15.13
C VAL A 52 9.86 -13.90 -16.26
N PHE A 53 8.75 -13.17 -16.45
CA PHE A 53 8.62 -12.19 -17.54
C PHE A 53 9.35 -10.87 -17.29
N THR A 54 9.96 -10.67 -16.13
CA THR A 54 10.62 -9.42 -15.79
C THR A 54 12.12 -9.61 -15.55
N GLN A 55 12.94 -8.66 -16.00
CA GLN A 55 14.39 -8.70 -15.79
C GLN A 55 14.75 -8.50 -14.29
N ASN A 56 13.93 -7.75 -13.57
CA ASN A 56 14.10 -7.49 -12.14
C ASN A 56 12.98 -8.16 -11.36
N SER A 57 13.29 -8.72 -10.19
CA SER A 57 12.28 -9.31 -9.31
C SER A 57 11.17 -8.32 -9.03
N LEU A 58 9.92 -8.74 -9.21
CA LEU A 58 8.75 -7.92 -8.88
C LEU A 58 8.44 -7.97 -7.38
N PHE A 59 7.90 -6.87 -6.86
CA PHE A 59 7.03 -6.95 -5.71
C PHE A 59 5.69 -7.51 -6.19
N ILE A 60 5.29 -8.67 -5.67
CA ILE A 60 3.98 -9.24 -5.92
C ILE A 60 3.21 -9.17 -4.62
N GLY A 61 2.22 -8.29 -4.61
CA GLY A 61 1.50 -7.91 -3.39
C GLY A 61 0.01 -8.21 -3.45
N ILE A 62 -0.57 -8.23 -2.29
CA ILE A 62 -2.01 -8.28 -2.05
C ILE A 62 -2.33 -7.37 -0.84
N SER A 63 -3.60 -7.18 -0.54
CA SER A 63 -4.07 -6.46 0.65
C SER A 63 -4.93 -7.44 1.42
N ASP A 64 -4.42 -8.02 2.48
CA ASP A 64 -5.11 -9.02 3.31
C ASP A 64 -4.91 -8.73 4.79
N GLU A 65 -5.96 -8.31 5.47
CA GLU A 65 -5.99 -8.07 6.90
C GLU A 65 -6.62 -9.23 7.69
N GLY A 66 -6.85 -10.35 7.04
CA GLY A 66 -7.60 -11.47 7.60
C GLY A 66 -9.11 -11.20 7.64
N GLY A 67 -9.83 -12.07 8.34
CA GLY A 67 -11.28 -12.04 8.40
C GLY A 67 -11.95 -12.75 7.21
N GLU A 68 -13.27 -12.73 7.23
CA GLU A 68 -14.08 -13.32 6.17
C GLU A 68 -13.96 -12.57 4.81
N ASP A 69 -13.49 -11.32 4.86
CA ASP A 69 -13.23 -10.48 3.68
C ASP A 69 -11.87 -10.77 3.03
N SER A 70 -11.05 -11.70 3.56
CA SER A 70 -9.78 -12.09 2.94
C SER A 70 -9.98 -12.50 1.49
N PRO A 71 -9.14 -12.03 0.54
CA PRO A 71 -9.21 -12.45 -0.86
C PRO A 71 -9.13 -13.95 -1.09
N PHE A 72 -8.46 -14.68 -0.20
CA PHE A 72 -8.35 -16.15 -0.27
C PHE A 72 -9.63 -16.85 0.19
N ILE A 73 -10.32 -16.29 1.17
CA ILE A 73 -11.62 -16.80 1.65
C ILE A 73 -12.71 -16.51 0.62
N THR A 74 -12.80 -15.25 0.18
CA THR A 74 -13.85 -14.80 -0.76
C THR A 74 -13.73 -15.45 -2.13
N SER A 75 -12.51 -15.79 -2.56
CA SER A 75 -12.28 -16.58 -3.81
C SER A 75 -12.47 -18.08 -3.64
N GLY A 76 -12.63 -18.57 -2.40
CA GLY A 76 -12.86 -19.99 -2.11
C GLY A 76 -11.63 -20.89 -2.23
N ILE A 77 -10.41 -20.31 -2.27
CA ILE A 77 -9.17 -21.12 -2.31
C ILE A 77 -8.64 -21.47 -0.92
N SER A 78 -9.11 -20.79 0.13
CA SER A 78 -8.82 -21.10 1.52
C SER A 78 -10.13 -21.23 2.31
N GLU A 79 -10.17 -22.18 3.24
CA GLU A 79 -11.23 -22.31 4.25
C GLU A 79 -10.72 -21.87 5.64
N ASN A 80 -9.45 -21.55 5.76
CA ASN A 80 -8.81 -21.15 7.00
C ASN A 80 -8.98 -19.66 7.24
N VAL A 81 -10.02 -19.28 7.98
CA VAL A 81 -10.27 -17.90 8.35
C VAL A 81 -9.27 -17.46 9.42
N ILE A 82 -8.33 -16.59 9.02
CA ILE A 82 -7.41 -15.91 9.93
C ILE A 82 -8.18 -14.79 10.61
N ALA A 83 -7.99 -14.61 11.93
CA ALA A 83 -8.71 -13.57 12.66
C ALA A 83 -8.55 -12.18 12.03
N SER A 84 -9.65 -11.45 11.89
CA SER A 84 -9.62 -10.06 11.43
C SER A 84 -8.89 -9.15 12.43
N GLN A 85 -8.46 -7.97 11.99
CA GLN A 85 -7.83 -6.99 12.89
C GLN A 85 -8.76 -6.59 14.05
N LYS A 86 -10.05 -6.43 13.79
CA LYS A 86 -11.04 -6.10 14.80
C LYS A 86 -11.19 -7.22 15.84
N GLU A 87 -11.36 -8.47 15.40
CA GLU A 87 -11.44 -9.63 16.28
C GLU A 87 -10.15 -9.80 17.09
N THR A 88 -9.01 -9.57 16.46
CA THR A 88 -7.69 -9.60 17.11
C THR A 88 -7.63 -8.57 18.25
N ALA A 89 -8.09 -7.36 18.01
CA ALA A 89 -8.11 -6.30 19.02
C ALA A 89 -9.08 -6.57 20.18
N GLU A 90 -10.27 -7.10 19.86
CA GLU A 90 -11.32 -7.35 20.84
C GLU A 90 -11.08 -8.58 21.72
N SER A 91 -10.40 -9.61 21.20
CA SER A 91 -10.39 -10.92 21.85
C SER A 91 -9.02 -11.57 21.98
N LEU A 92 -8.07 -11.28 21.11
CA LEU A 92 -6.82 -12.05 21.00
C LEU A 92 -5.57 -11.28 21.43
N GLY A 93 -5.61 -9.95 21.40
CA GLY A 93 -4.53 -9.08 21.81
C GLY A 93 -3.21 -9.29 21.04
N ASN A 94 -2.09 -8.91 21.65
CA ASN A 94 -0.78 -8.90 21.01
C ASN A 94 -0.31 -10.25 20.49
N THR A 95 -0.59 -11.34 21.22
CA THR A 95 -0.25 -12.70 20.79
C THR A 95 -1.07 -13.09 19.56
N GLY A 96 -2.35 -12.75 19.52
CA GLY A 96 -3.21 -12.99 18.37
C GLY A 96 -2.76 -12.19 17.15
N ALA A 97 -2.37 -10.92 17.34
CA ALA A 97 -1.85 -10.08 16.27
C ALA A 97 -0.58 -10.68 15.63
N TYR A 98 0.36 -11.15 16.44
CA TYR A 98 1.55 -11.82 15.93
C TYR A 98 1.19 -13.13 15.20
N SER A 99 0.30 -13.94 15.77
CA SER A 99 -0.14 -15.20 15.15
C SER A 99 -0.88 -14.97 13.84
N ALA A 100 -1.71 -13.92 13.76
CA ALA A 100 -2.37 -13.50 12.51
C ALA A 100 -1.34 -13.13 11.43
N GLY A 101 -0.32 -12.33 11.79
CA GLY A 101 0.77 -11.99 10.87
C GLY A 101 1.56 -13.21 10.38
N ILE A 102 1.84 -14.20 11.26
CA ILE A 102 2.48 -15.45 10.87
C ILE A 102 1.59 -16.25 9.89
N SER A 103 0.30 -16.35 10.17
CA SER A 103 -0.63 -17.12 9.35
C SER A 103 -0.82 -16.49 7.97
N LEU A 104 -1.07 -15.16 7.91
CA LEU A 104 -1.14 -14.40 6.66
C LEU A 104 0.15 -14.55 5.85
N GLY A 105 1.30 -14.35 6.50
CA GLY A 105 2.59 -14.46 5.82
C GLY A 105 2.87 -15.87 5.30
N SER A 106 2.49 -16.91 6.02
CA SER A 106 2.64 -18.30 5.59
C SER A 106 1.77 -18.61 4.37
N GLU A 107 0.51 -18.19 4.39
CA GLU A 107 -0.42 -18.37 3.28
C GLU A 107 0.06 -17.62 2.03
N LEU A 108 0.46 -16.36 2.16
CA LEU A 108 1.00 -15.56 1.06
C LEU A 108 2.26 -16.19 0.44
N LYS A 109 3.17 -16.65 1.27
CA LYS A 109 4.39 -17.31 0.85
C LYS A 109 4.12 -18.59 0.05
N GLN A 110 3.10 -19.35 0.42
CA GLN A 110 2.70 -20.57 -0.30
C GLN A 110 2.38 -20.29 -1.76
N PHE A 111 1.77 -19.12 -2.06
CA PHE A 111 1.42 -18.70 -3.41
C PHE A 111 2.51 -17.85 -4.09
N GLY A 112 3.64 -17.58 -3.42
CA GLY A 112 4.77 -16.84 -3.98
C GLY A 112 4.64 -15.32 -3.89
N PHE A 113 3.69 -14.79 -3.12
CA PHE A 113 3.67 -13.36 -2.78
C PHE A 113 4.87 -12.96 -1.94
N ASN A 114 5.25 -11.69 -2.01
CA ASN A 114 6.32 -11.14 -1.20
C ASN A 114 5.97 -9.81 -0.52
N VAL A 115 4.76 -9.27 -0.77
CA VAL A 115 4.26 -8.05 -0.11
C VAL A 115 2.83 -8.29 0.35
N ASP A 116 2.54 -7.88 1.59
CA ASP A 116 1.18 -7.68 2.07
C ASP A 116 0.97 -6.22 2.45
N PHE A 117 -0.03 -5.57 1.85
CA PHE A 117 -0.43 -4.22 2.26
C PHE A 117 -1.34 -4.29 3.49
N ALA A 118 -0.77 -4.76 4.57
CA ALA A 118 -1.31 -4.88 5.92
C ALA A 118 -0.20 -4.55 6.95
N PRO A 119 -0.56 -4.13 8.15
CA PRO A 119 -1.89 -3.89 8.69
C PRO A 119 -2.51 -2.54 8.28
N LEU A 120 -3.85 -2.42 8.46
CA LEU A 120 -4.54 -1.15 8.50
C LEU A 120 -4.35 -0.53 9.89
N ALA A 121 -3.54 0.52 9.96
CA ALA A 121 -3.09 1.12 11.21
C ALA A 121 -3.93 2.35 11.65
N ASP A 122 -4.89 2.74 10.83
CA ASP A 122 -5.76 3.90 11.11
C ASP A 122 -6.43 3.81 12.48
N VAL A 123 -6.47 4.93 13.19
CA VAL A 123 -7.26 5.06 14.42
C VAL A 123 -8.69 5.43 14.07
N SER A 124 -9.66 4.72 14.59
CA SER A 124 -11.08 5.00 14.38
C SER A 124 -11.54 6.17 15.24
N LEU A 125 -11.67 7.35 14.67
CA LEU A 125 -12.15 8.55 15.37
C LEU A 125 -13.65 8.79 15.22
N LYS A 126 -14.31 8.03 14.34
CA LYS A 126 -15.72 8.21 14.03
C LYS A 126 -16.39 6.87 13.74
N ASP A 127 -17.59 6.69 14.32
CA ASP A 127 -18.42 5.52 14.06
C ASP A 127 -18.81 5.43 12.59
N GLY A 128 -18.79 4.22 12.02
CA GLY A 128 -19.02 3.95 10.60
C GLY A 128 -17.85 4.26 9.69
N SER A 129 -16.68 4.65 10.21
CA SER A 129 -15.47 4.86 9.43
C SER A 129 -14.89 3.52 8.91
N ILE A 130 -14.05 3.60 7.88
CA ILE A 130 -13.30 2.43 7.37
C ILE A 130 -12.42 1.82 8.49
N ALA A 131 -11.81 2.68 9.29
CA ALA A 131 -10.98 2.26 10.41
C ALA A 131 -11.79 1.50 11.50
N GLU A 132 -13.06 1.87 11.72
CA GLU A 132 -13.93 1.14 12.65
C GLU A 132 -14.34 -0.22 12.12
N GLN A 133 -14.57 -0.33 10.81
CA GLN A 133 -15.02 -1.57 10.20
C GLN A 133 -13.91 -2.61 10.08
N LYS A 134 -12.71 -2.18 9.73
CA LYS A 134 -11.58 -3.05 9.33
C LYS A 134 -10.33 -2.91 10.19
N GLY A 135 -10.19 -1.84 10.97
CA GLY A 135 -9.02 -1.57 11.79
C GLY A 135 -9.10 -2.22 13.18
N PHE A 136 -8.08 -1.95 13.98
CA PHE A 136 -8.01 -2.48 15.35
C PHE A 136 -8.95 -1.76 16.32
N GLY A 137 -9.20 -0.45 16.16
CA GLY A 137 -10.12 0.29 17.03
C GLY A 137 -9.78 1.77 17.23
N LYS A 138 -10.20 2.30 18.39
CA LYS A 138 -10.18 3.75 18.69
C LYS A 138 -8.96 4.20 19.50
N ASP A 139 -8.23 3.28 20.10
CA ASP A 139 -7.09 3.59 20.96
C ASP A 139 -5.76 3.46 20.19
N ALA A 140 -5.07 4.58 20.00
CA ALA A 140 -3.85 4.65 19.21
C ALA A 140 -2.71 3.79 19.81
N ALA A 141 -2.61 3.70 21.13
CA ALA A 141 -1.55 2.93 21.79
C ALA A 141 -1.78 1.44 21.60
N THR A 142 -3.02 0.96 21.77
CA THR A 142 -3.39 -0.42 21.48
C THR A 142 -3.18 -0.77 20.01
N ASN A 143 -3.63 0.10 19.10
CA ASN A 143 -3.44 -0.11 17.66
C ASN A 143 -1.95 -0.18 17.30
N ALA A 144 -1.11 0.59 17.96
CA ALA A 144 0.35 0.60 17.75
C ALA A 144 0.98 -0.75 18.12
N GLU A 145 0.64 -1.30 19.27
CA GLU A 145 1.12 -2.61 19.71
C GLU A 145 0.65 -3.73 18.77
N LEU A 146 -0.62 -3.71 18.38
CA LEU A 146 -1.19 -4.72 17.49
C LEU A 146 -0.58 -4.63 16.09
N ALA A 147 -0.48 -3.44 15.49
CA ALA A 147 0.15 -3.23 14.20
C ALA A 147 1.61 -3.71 14.19
N ARG A 148 2.38 -3.38 15.23
CA ARG A 148 3.74 -3.87 15.43
C ARG A 148 3.81 -5.40 15.39
N ASN A 149 2.91 -6.08 16.08
CA ASN A 149 2.93 -7.53 16.17
C ASN A 149 2.52 -8.21 14.85
N VAL A 150 1.54 -7.67 14.11
CA VAL A 150 1.20 -8.16 12.75
C VAL A 150 2.42 -8.02 11.83
N VAL A 151 3.07 -6.84 11.83
CA VAL A 151 4.27 -6.61 11.00
C VAL A 151 5.39 -7.59 11.33
N LYS A 152 5.64 -7.87 12.62
CA LYS A 152 6.62 -8.87 13.02
C LYS A 152 6.27 -10.26 12.49
N GLY A 153 5.02 -10.67 12.62
CA GLY A 153 4.57 -11.97 12.10
C GLY A 153 4.77 -12.10 10.60
N LEU A 154 4.38 -11.10 9.81
CA LEU A 154 4.62 -11.06 8.36
C LEU A 154 6.11 -11.12 8.01
N THR A 155 6.93 -10.31 8.70
CA THR A 155 8.38 -10.25 8.47
C THR A 155 9.06 -11.59 8.78
N ASP A 156 8.66 -12.27 9.86
CA ASP A 156 9.18 -13.60 10.20
C ASP A 156 8.84 -14.67 9.15
N GLN A 157 7.83 -14.44 8.32
CA GLN A 157 7.51 -15.26 7.15
C GLN A 157 8.19 -14.77 5.86
N SER A 158 9.04 -13.74 5.93
CA SER A 158 9.71 -13.10 4.79
C SER A 158 8.75 -12.39 3.84
N ILE A 159 7.64 -11.88 4.35
CA ILE A 159 6.69 -11.03 3.65
C ILE A 159 6.95 -9.57 4.04
N PHE A 160 7.11 -8.69 3.07
CA PHE A 160 7.21 -7.26 3.30
C PHE A 160 5.85 -6.71 3.70
N ALA A 161 5.74 -6.19 4.92
CA ALA A 161 4.54 -5.51 5.38
C ALA A 161 4.42 -4.11 4.79
N GLY A 162 3.21 -3.73 4.40
CA GLY A 162 2.85 -2.41 3.92
C GLY A 162 1.77 -1.77 4.79
N VAL A 163 2.19 -1.00 5.80
CA VAL A 163 1.25 -0.34 6.71
C VAL A 163 0.43 0.73 5.99
N LYS A 164 -0.87 0.83 6.28
CA LYS A 164 -1.83 1.70 5.62
C LYS A 164 -2.91 2.22 6.59
N TYR A 165 -3.58 3.35 6.31
CA TYR A 165 -3.50 4.31 5.18
C TYR A 165 -3.03 5.69 5.68
N PHE A 166 -1.75 5.94 5.83
CA PHE A 166 -1.25 7.20 6.38
C PHE A 166 -1.76 8.42 5.59
N PRO A 167 -2.12 9.53 6.23
CA PRO A 167 -2.14 9.82 7.67
C PRO A 167 -3.40 9.37 8.41
N GLY A 168 -4.13 8.41 7.89
CA GLY A 168 -5.36 7.86 8.45
C GLY A 168 -6.60 8.53 7.91
N TYR A 169 -7.66 7.76 7.76
CA TYR A 169 -8.97 8.29 7.43
C TYR A 169 -9.68 8.89 8.66
N GLY A 170 -9.39 8.37 9.88
CA GLY A 170 -9.81 8.92 11.16
C GLY A 170 -11.26 9.41 11.23
N ASP A 171 -11.45 10.75 11.23
CA ASP A 171 -12.73 11.44 11.21
C ASP A 171 -13.25 11.77 9.81
N ALA A 172 -12.52 11.37 8.76
CA ALA A 172 -12.78 11.82 7.41
C ALA A 172 -14.18 11.44 6.92
N THR A 173 -14.81 12.36 6.22
CA THR A 173 -16.12 12.19 5.58
C THR A 173 -15.99 12.30 4.07
N GLN A 174 -16.80 11.54 3.34
CA GLN A 174 -16.87 11.63 1.89
C GLN A 174 -17.86 12.74 1.47
N GLU A 175 -17.38 13.70 0.67
CA GLU A 175 -18.25 14.75 0.10
C GLU A 175 -18.83 14.27 -1.24
N GLY A 176 -20.14 14.00 -1.26
CA GLY A 176 -20.91 13.68 -2.48
C GLY A 176 -20.56 12.34 -3.12
N ASN A 177 -21.18 12.05 -4.27
CA ASN A 177 -20.92 10.84 -5.07
C ASN A 177 -19.56 10.95 -5.78
N GLY A 178 -18.58 10.19 -5.31
CA GLY A 178 -17.20 10.22 -5.82
C GLY A 178 -16.41 11.45 -5.37
N GLY A 179 -16.91 12.19 -4.38
CA GLY A 179 -16.28 13.37 -3.82
C GLY A 179 -15.00 13.12 -3.06
N GLN A 180 -14.35 14.21 -2.70
CA GLN A 180 -13.15 14.15 -1.88
C GLN A 180 -13.44 13.59 -0.51
N ILE A 181 -12.50 12.87 0.05
CA ILE A 181 -12.51 12.44 1.43
C ILE A 181 -11.79 13.53 2.23
N ILE A 182 -12.51 14.21 3.10
CA ILE A 182 -11.99 15.39 3.81
C ILE A 182 -11.97 15.13 5.31
N SER A 183 -10.86 15.46 5.94
CA SER A 183 -10.68 15.51 7.38
C SER A 183 -10.35 16.94 7.81
N GLN A 184 -10.89 17.37 8.93
CA GLN A 184 -10.62 18.69 9.51
C GLN A 184 -9.50 18.67 10.56
N ARG A 185 -8.74 17.57 10.66
CA ARG A 185 -7.62 17.43 11.59
C ARG A 185 -6.50 18.40 11.24
N THR A 186 -5.92 18.94 12.29
CA THR A 186 -4.68 19.72 12.25
C THR A 186 -3.47 18.81 12.29
N ARG A 187 -2.26 19.38 12.15
CA ARG A 187 -1.02 18.60 12.31
C ARG A 187 -0.86 18.06 13.73
N ASP A 188 -1.33 18.79 14.74
CA ASP A 188 -1.26 18.31 16.12
C ASP A 188 -2.24 17.17 16.39
N ASP A 189 -3.45 17.23 15.82
CA ASP A 189 -4.39 16.10 15.89
C ASP A 189 -3.79 14.83 15.26
N LEU A 190 -3.09 14.95 14.14
CA LEU A 190 -2.44 13.79 13.50
C LEU A 190 -1.34 13.16 14.35
N LYS A 191 -0.62 13.96 15.15
CA LYS A 191 0.46 13.43 16.02
C LYS A 191 -0.04 12.39 17.01
N GLU A 192 -1.27 12.52 17.49
CA GLU A 192 -1.91 11.56 18.39
C GLU A 192 -2.17 10.20 17.71
N GLU A 193 -2.22 10.19 16.37
CA GLU A 193 -2.48 9.00 15.55
C GLU A 193 -1.22 8.41 14.91
N TYR A 194 -0.03 8.97 15.14
CA TYR A 194 1.21 8.53 14.50
C TYR A 194 1.72 7.18 15.03
N ALA A 195 1.47 6.90 16.30
CA ALA A 195 2.06 5.74 16.98
C ALA A 195 1.84 4.40 16.24
N PRO A 196 0.64 4.05 15.73
CA PRO A 196 0.45 2.80 15.01
C PRO A 196 1.32 2.65 13.76
N TYR A 197 1.55 3.75 13.03
CA TYR A 197 2.39 3.73 11.84
C TYR A 197 3.87 3.66 12.21
N GLN A 198 4.30 4.43 13.21
CA GLN A 198 5.69 4.46 13.67
C GLN A 198 6.11 3.12 14.25
N GLU A 199 5.28 2.51 15.09
CA GLU A 199 5.56 1.17 15.66
C GLU A 199 5.56 0.07 14.58
N ALA A 200 4.72 0.18 13.55
CA ALA A 200 4.76 -0.72 12.40
C ALA A 200 6.06 -0.55 11.58
N ILE A 201 6.52 0.69 11.37
CA ILE A 201 7.79 1.01 10.70
C ILE A 201 8.96 0.46 11.51
N ASP A 202 9.00 0.69 12.81
CA ASP A 202 10.05 0.21 13.71
C ASP A 202 10.08 -1.32 13.80
N ALA A 203 8.92 -1.96 13.65
CA ALA A 203 8.83 -3.42 13.53
C ALA A 203 9.32 -3.99 12.20
N GLY A 204 9.62 -3.15 11.23
CA GLY A 204 10.21 -3.55 9.95
C GLY A 204 9.33 -3.39 8.72
N ALA A 205 8.18 -2.70 8.80
CA ALA A 205 7.36 -2.41 7.63
C ALA A 205 8.17 -1.68 6.55
N LYS A 206 8.19 -2.24 5.35
CA LYS A 206 8.98 -1.73 4.22
C LYS A 206 8.19 -0.79 3.32
N PHE A 207 6.87 -0.82 3.40
CA PHE A 207 5.98 0.07 2.66
C PHE A 207 5.12 0.89 3.62
N LEU A 208 4.96 2.16 3.31
CA LEU A 208 3.98 3.05 3.92
C LEU A 208 3.03 3.52 2.81
N MET A 209 1.77 3.12 2.90
CA MET A 209 0.77 3.51 1.92
C MET A 209 0.05 4.79 2.34
N ILE A 210 0.07 5.76 1.44
CA ILE A 210 -0.52 7.08 1.65
C ILE A 210 -1.96 7.13 1.10
N SER A 211 -2.90 7.51 1.95
CA SER A 211 -4.31 7.67 1.60
C SER A 211 -4.57 8.89 0.70
N HIS A 212 -5.80 8.99 0.21
CA HIS A 212 -6.27 10.17 -0.53
C HIS A 212 -7.11 11.13 0.32
N VAL A 213 -6.97 11.07 1.64
CA VAL A 213 -7.62 12.05 2.52
C VAL A 213 -7.07 13.44 2.26
N SER A 214 -7.96 14.43 2.20
CA SER A 214 -7.61 15.84 2.10
C SER A 214 -7.62 16.47 3.49
N LEU A 215 -6.57 17.22 3.82
CA LEU A 215 -6.34 17.85 5.12
C LEU A 215 -6.17 19.36 4.95
N PRO A 216 -7.25 20.11 4.67
CA PRO A 216 -7.16 21.53 4.32
C PRO A 216 -6.61 22.39 5.45
N LYS A 217 -6.69 21.99 6.70
CA LYS A 217 -6.10 22.73 7.83
C LYS A 217 -4.56 22.61 7.90
N ILE A 218 -3.98 21.61 7.24
CA ILE A 218 -2.52 21.45 7.17
C ILE A 218 -1.97 22.23 5.99
N ARG A 219 -2.63 22.09 4.83
CA ARG A 219 -2.11 22.62 3.57
C ARG A 219 -2.74 23.95 3.15
N GLY A 220 -3.99 24.23 3.56
CA GLY A 220 -4.78 25.36 3.10
C GLY A 220 -5.60 25.11 1.83
N ASP A 221 -5.43 23.96 1.18
CA ASP A 221 -6.23 23.48 0.04
C ASP A 221 -6.75 22.05 0.24
N LYS A 222 -7.56 21.56 -0.68
CA LYS A 222 -8.16 20.21 -0.64
C LYS A 222 -7.34 19.17 -1.43
N ARG A 223 -6.05 19.34 -1.59
CA ARG A 223 -5.19 18.36 -2.27
C ARG A 223 -5.11 17.08 -1.42
N PRO A 224 -5.23 15.88 -2.04
CA PRO A 224 -5.09 14.61 -1.31
C PRO A 224 -3.71 14.45 -0.68
N ALA A 225 -3.64 13.77 0.45
CA ALA A 225 -2.39 13.46 1.15
C ALA A 225 -1.37 12.76 0.25
N SER A 226 -1.81 11.88 -0.64
CA SER A 226 -0.95 11.20 -1.63
C SER A 226 -0.29 12.12 -2.65
N LEU A 227 -0.73 13.37 -2.75
CA LEU A 227 -0.18 14.42 -3.61
C LEU A 227 0.37 15.61 -2.80
N SER A 228 0.57 15.47 -1.48
CA SER A 228 0.93 16.54 -0.57
C SER A 228 2.37 16.38 -0.06
N PRO A 229 3.28 17.27 -0.46
CA PRO A 229 4.64 17.31 0.10
C PRO A 229 4.63 17.46 1.62
N GLU A 230 3.68 18.24 2.18
CA GLU A 230 3.54 18.48 3.63
C GLU A 230 3.27 17.18 4.41
N ILE A 231 2.68 16.18 3.76
CA ILE A 231 2.43 14.87 4.37
C ILE A 231 3.58 13.92 4.09
N ILE A 232 4.01 13.80 2.83
CA ILE A 232 4.98 12.77 2.45
C ILE A 232 6.41 13.24 2.75
N THR A 233 6.78 14.43 2.29
CA THR A 233 8.14 14.93 2.48
C THR A 233 8.34 15.42 3.91
N ASP A 234 7.54 16.39 4.37
CA ASP A 234 7.82 17.05 5.65
C ASP A 234 7.62 16.10 6.84
N ILE A 235 6.53 15.30 6.86
CA ILE A 235 6.26 14.41 7.99
C ILE A 235 7.04 13.09 7.83
N VAL A 236 6.80 12.37 6.72
CA VAL A 236 7.31 10.99 6.61
C VAL A 236 8.81 10.97 6.37
N ARG A 237 9.34 11.83 5.50
CA ARG A 237 10.77 11.84 5.16
C ARG A 237 11.59 12.64 6.16
N ASP A 238 11.21 13.90 6.42
CA ASP A 238 12.05 14.82 7.17
C ASP A 238 11.85 14.67 8.69
N GLU A 239 10.60 14.57 9.18
CA GLU A 239 10.32 14.45 10.61
C GLU A 239 10.58 13.03 11.13
N TRP A 240 10.08 11.99 10.41
CA TRP A 240 10.26 10.60 10.83
C TRP A 240 11.55 9.96 10.34
N GLY A 241 12.21 10.53 9.32
CA GLY A 241 13.40 9.92 8.71
C GLY A 241 13.13 8.57 8.04
N TYR A 242 11.89 8.30 7.65
CA TYR A 242 11.54 7.02 7.05
C TYR A 242 12.24 6.80 5.71
N ASP A 243 13.06 5.78 5.62
CA ASP A 243 13.86 5.40 4.43
C ASP A 243 13.33 4.12 3.74
N GLY A 244 12.11 3.71 4.06
CA GLY A 244 11.39 2.68 3.31
C GLY A 244 10.63 3.26 2.10
N ILE A 245 9.85 2.42 1.43
CA ILE A 245 9.08 2.77 0.25
C ILE A 245 7.79 3.47 0.65
N VAL A 246 7.57 4.68 0.17
CA VAL A 246 6.27 5.35 0.22
C VAL A 246 5.52 5.06 -1.08
N ILE A 247 4.35 4.47 -0.94
CA ILE A 247 3.46 4.12 -2.06
C ILE A 247 2.11 4.84 -1.88
N THR A 248 1.47 5.23 -2.96
CA THR A 248 0.11 5.78 -2.90
C THR A 248 -0.93 4.66 -2.75
N ASP A 249 -2.08 4.96 -2.18
CA ASP A 249 -3.29 4.18 -2.42
C ASP A 249 -3.67 4.20 -3.90
N TYR A 250 -4.69 3.44 -4.32
CA TYR A 250 -5.10 3.29 -5.72
C TYR A 250 -5.47 4.63 -6.37
N MET A 251 -4.67 5.08 -7.35
CA MET A 251 -4.85 6.35 -8.05
C MET A 251 -6.06 6.41 -8.99
N ASP A 252 -6.74 5.30 -9.17
CA ASP A 252 -8.01 5.19 -9.91
C ASP A 252 -9.26 5.37 -9.05
N LYS A 253 -9.10 5.75 -7.78
CA LYS A 253 -10.23 6.16 -6.94
C LYS A 253 -10.84 7.47 -7.43
N SER A 254 -12.17 7.58 -7.32
CA SER A 254 -12.94 8.73 -7.85
C SER A 254 -12.46 10.09 -7.30
N CYS A 255 -12.04 10.13 -6.04
CA CYS A 255 -11.47 11.33 -5.41
C CYS A 255 -10.20 11.85 -6.11
N ILE A 256 -9.54 11.04 -6.93
CA ILE A 256 -8.36 11.41 -7.73
C ILE A 256 -8.76 11.70 -9.17
N TYR A 257 -9.27 10.69 -9.92
CA TYR A 257 -9.46 10.82 -11.36
C TYR A 257 -10.52 11.83 -11.81
N GLN A 258 -11.40 12.28 -10.90
CA GLN A 258 -12.34 13.36 -11.20
C GLN A 258 -11.69 14.75 -11.23
N LYS A 259 -10.49 14.90 -10.67
CA LYS A 259 -9.80 16.19 -10.55
C LYS A 259 -8.47 16.23 -11.27
N TYR A 260 -7.83 15.10 -11.44
CA TYR A 260 -6.50 14.96 -12.03
C TYR A 260 -6.56 13.96 -13.18
N THR A 261 -5.85 14.21 -14.23
CA THR A 261 -5.53 13.19 -15.23
C THR A 261 -4.59 12.14 -14.58
N TYR A 262 -4.53 10.95 -15.15
CA TYR A 262 -3.62 9.90 -14.66
C TYR A 262 -2.16 10.35 -14.65
N ALA A 263 -1.75 11.16 -15.63
CA ALA A 263 -0.42 11.73 -15.71
C ALA A 263 -0.16 12.75 -14.59
N GLU A 264 -1.08 13.72 -14.40
CA GLU A 264 -0.95 14.74 -13.34
C GLU A 264 -0.93 14.12 -11.95
N ALA A 265 -1.79 13.14 -11.70
CA ALA A 265 -1.81 12.45 -10.42
C ALA A 265 -0.50 11.69 -10.16
N ALA A 266 0.03 11.00 -11.18
CA ALA A 266 1.26 10.25 -11.07
C ALA A 266 2.47 11.17 -10.83
N VAL A 267 2.59 12.23 -11.61
CA VAL A 267 3.68 13.22 -11.46
C VAL A 267 3.58 13.91 -10.10
N GLY A 268 2.38 14.37 -9.71
CA GLY A 268 2.17 15.04 -8.44
C GLY A 268 2.50 14.18 -7.23
N ALA A 269 2.25 12.85 -7.28
CA ALA A 269 2.64 11.94 -6.21
C ALA A 269 4.17 11.81 -6.08
N ILE A 270 4.89 11.70 -7.21
CA ILE A 270 6.36 11.65 -7.20
C ILE A 270 6.95 12.99 -6.71
N GLU A 271 6.40 14.13 -7.16
CA GLU A 271 6.80 15.45 -6.66
C GLU A 271 6.59 15.58 -5.15
N ALA A 272 5.49 15.00 -4.64
CA ALA A 272 5.18 15.02 -3.21
C ALA A 272 6.10 14.13 -2.36
N GLY A 273 6.90 13.26 -2.96
CA GLY A 273 7.85 12.39 -2.25
C GLY A 273 7.53 10.89 -2.28
N ALA A 274 6.46 10.45 -2.97
CA ALA A 274 6.17 9.04 -3.14
C ALA A 274 7.21 8.35 -4.05
N ASP A 275 7.55 7.10 -3.72
CA ASP A 275 8.50 6.29 -4.51
C ASP A 275 7.78 5.43 -5.53
N MET A 276 6.59 4.94 -5.19
CA MET A 276 5.78 4.08 -6.03
C MET A 276 4.34 4.58 -6.10
N ILE A 277 3.68 4.27 -7.20
CA ILE A 277 2.29 4.67 -7.47
C ILE A 277 1.49 3.42 -7.75
N LEU A 278 0.40 3.22 -7.00
CA LEU A 278 -0.51 2.13 -7.25
C LEU A 278 -1.57 2.57 -8.29
N SER A 279 -1.38 2.14 -9.54
CA SER A 279 -2.26 2.49 -10.65
C SER A 279 -2.79 1.22 -11.32
N THR A 280 -4.10 1.09 -11.41
CA THR A 280 -4.77 -0.05 -12.03
C THR A 280 -5.34 0.30 -13.40
N LYS A 281 -5.96 1.49 -13.54
CA LYS A 281 -6.53 1.96 -14.81
C LYS A 281 -5.56 2.88 -15.55
N ASN A 282 -5.44 2.67 -16.87
CA ASN A 282 -4.64 3.54 -17.71
C ASN A 282 -3.19 3.76 -17.22
N PHE A 283 -2.55 2.73 -16.61
CA PHE A 283 -1.21 2.86 -16.06
C PHE A 283 -0.19 3.36 -17.10
N ALA A 284 -0.39 3.04 -18.40
CA ALA A 284 0.41 3.58 -19.47
C ALA A 284 0.39 5.13 -19.54
N LYS A 285 -0.74 5.76 -19.21
CA LYS A 285 -0.82 7.23 -19.15
C LYS A 285 -0.04 7.78 -17.96
N SER A 286 -0.10 7.11 -16.80
CA SER A 286 0.71 7.46 -15.63
C SER A 286 2.19 7.29 -15.92
N TYR A 287 2.58 6.15 -16.51
CA TYR A 287 3.96 5.85 -16.89
C TYR A 287 4.54 6.90 -17.85
N ASN A 288 3.82 7.14 -18.95
CA ASN A 288 4.26 8.14 -19.95
C ASN A 288 4.25 9.56 -19.38
N GLY A 289 3.32 9.87 -18.47
CA GLY A 289 3.29 11.17 -17.79
C GLY A 289 4.54 11.42 -16.96
N ILE A 290 5.01 10.44 -16.19
CA ILE A 290 6.25 10.51 -15.41
C ILE A 290 7.46 10.66 -16.37
N LEU A 291 7.51 9.83 -17.41
CA LEU A 291 8.61 9.87 -18.39
C LEU A 291 8.69 11.23 -19.08
N ASP A 292 7.56 11.80 -19.47
CA ASP A 292 7.50 13.13 -20.10
C ASP A 292 7.87 14.25 -19.12
N ALA A 293 7.48 14.13 -17.84
CA ALA A 293 7.85 15.08 -16.79
C ALA A 293 9.38 15.11 -16.57
N VAL A 294 10.03 13.94 -16.60
CA VAL A 294 11.51 13.86 -16.53
C VAL A 294 12.14 14.47 -17.76
N LYS A 295 11.68 14.14 -18.98
CA LYS A 295 12.20 14.73 -20.23
C LYS A 295 12.07 16.23 -20.29
N LYS A 296 11.02 16.79 -19.69
CA LYS A 296 10.77 18.24 -19.62
C LYS A 296 11.48 18.93 -18.45
N GLY A 297 12.17 18.19 -17.59
CA GLY A 297 12.83 18.70 -16.39
C GLY A 297 11.88 19.12 -15.26
N GLN A 298 10.61 18.70 -15.30
CA GLN A 298 9.65 18.90 -14.20
C GLN A 298 9.97 17.97 -13.02
N LEU A 299 10.31 16.72 -13.31
CA LEU A 299 10.89 15.76 -12.37
C LEU A 299 12.38 15.64 -12.66
N THR A 300 13.22 15.79 -11.65
CA THR A 300 14.66 15.61 -11.82
C THR A 300 15.04 14.12 -11.82
N GLU A 301 16.12 13.76 -12.52
CA GLU A 301 16.67 12.40 -12.47
C GLU A 301 17.06 12.04 -11.05
N GLU A 302 17.62 12.98 -10.28
CA GLU A 302 17.95 12.78 -8.86
C GLU A 302 16.73 12.35 -8.02
N ARG A 303 15.55 12.98 -8.25
CA ARG A 303 14.32 12.58 -7.55
C ARG A 303 13.91 11.15 -7.90
N ILE A 304 14.10 10.74 -9.15
CA ILE A 304 13.85 9.35 -9.59
C ILE A 304 14.85 8.40 -8.94
N ASP A 305 16.14 8.76 -8.92
CA ASP A 305 17.22 7.95 -8.34
C ASP A 305 17.03 7.73 -6.83
N GLN A 306 16.55 8.74 -6.10
CA GLN A 306 16.17 8.62 -4.69
C GLN A 306 15.12 7.52 -4.48
N SER A 307 14.09 7.48 -5.31
CA SER A 307 13.07 6.43 -5.25
C SER A 307 13.61 5.06 -5.61
N LEU A 308 14.39 4.97 -6.70
CA LEU A 308 15.02 3.72 -7.13
C LEU A 308 15.97 3.17 -6.06
N THR A 309 16.71 4.04 -5.38
CA THR A 309 17.61 3.64 -4.28
C THR A 309 16.82 2.95 -3.17
N ARG A 310 15.68 3.49 -2.72
CA ARG A 310 14.84 2.87 -1.70
C ARG A 310 14.23 1.56 -2.19
N ILE A 311 13.71 1.54 -3.42
CA ILE A 311 13.13 0.35 -4.04
C ILE A 311 14.16 -0.79 -4.12
N TYR A 312 15.36 -0.50 -4.63
CA TYR A 312 16.42 -1.50 -4.76
C TYR A 312 16.98 -1.95 -3.40
N LYS A 313 17.08 -1.04 -2.43
CA LYS A 313 17.46 -1.39 -1.07
C LYS A 313 16.51 -2.45 -0.49
N VAL A 314 15.21 -2.30 -0.65
CA VAL A 314 14.24 -3.30 -0.19
C VAL A 314 14.33 -4.58 -1.02
N LYS A 315 14.42 -4.50 -2.35
CA LYS A 315 14.48 -5.68 -3.24
C LYS A 315 15.72 -6.55 -3.05
N PHE A 316 16.88 -5.95 -2.82
CA PHE A 316 18.15 -6.65 -2.90
C PHE A 316 18.88 -6.79 -1.57
N VAL A 317 18.84 -5.78 -0.70
CA VAL A 317 19.52 -5.85 0.60
C VAL A 317 18.82 -6.84 1.51
N SER A 318 17.49 -6.92 1.45
CA SER A 318 16.72 -7.90 2.22
C SER A 318 17.04 -9.35 1.82
N LYS A 319 17.44 -9.61 0.58
CA LYS A 319 17.87 -10.95 0.12
C LYS A 319 19.25 -11.35 0.67
N VAL A 320 20.13 -10.39 0.94
CA VAL A 320 21.48 -10.65 1.51
C VAL A 320 21.40 -10.93 3.01
N ALA A 321 20.39 -10.43 3.69
CA ALA A 321 20.19 -10.64 5.12
C ALA A 321 19.48 -11.98 5.46
N GLY A 322 19.21 -12.84 4.47
CA GLY A 322 18.63 -14.17 4.71
C GLY A 322 17.08 -14.20 4.71
N TYR A 323 16.46 -13.17 4.17
CA TYR A 323 15.03 -13.13 3.92
C TYR A 323 14.66 -13.63 2.52
#